data_73f28f0759e934295fec7df98a25552a
#
_entry.id   73f28f0759e934295fec7df98a25552a
#
_cell.length_a   1.000
_cell.length_b   1.000
_cell.length_c   1.000
_cell.angle_alpha   90.00
_cell.angle_beta   90.00
_cell.angle_gamma   90.00
#
_symmetry.space_group_name_H-M   'P 1'
#
loop_
_entity.id
_entity.type
_entity.pdbx_description
1 polymer ?
#
loop_
_entity_poly.entity_id
_entity_poly.type
_entity_poly.pdbx_seq_one_letter_code
_entity_poly.pdbx_strand_id
1 'polypeptide(L)'
;MQLSFPAIVLAAPGAVCAQGYPFSQRQTISQNVALTTVTVSYGRPVARGRPLWGQLVPWDSVWHPGADSATRVVFDHDVTIEGHALKAGEYSLWLVPHEQRPWTVIFSRAAHVFHKPYPGSSEDVLRVDVSPESASHMETLAIEFPVVLREQAVMRVHWGSTAVPIHIGAPYRPD
;
A
#
# COMPACT_ATOMS: atom_id res chain seq x y z
N MET A 1 21.21 -15.86 -71.49
CA MET A 1 21.83 -15.07 -70.40
C MET A 1 20.75 -14.95 -69.30
N GLN A 2 20.82 -15.84 -68.32
CA GLN A 2 19.77 -16.00 -67.28
C GLN A 2 20.23 -15.20 -66.05
N LEU A 3 19.51 -14.16 -65.70
CA LEU A 3 19.78 -13.33 -64.53
C LEU A 3 19.13 -14.00 -63.32
N SER A 4 19.96 -14.50 -62.40
CA SER A 4 19.55 -15.03 -61.08
C SER A 4 19.46 -13.88 -60.07
N PHE A 5 18.27 -13.61 -59.55
CA PHE A 5 18.10 -12.67 -58.44
C PHE A 5 18.24 -13.42 -57.09
N PRO A 6 19.04 -12.89 -56.15
CA PRO A 6 19.08 -13.50 -54.82
C PRO A 6 17.82 -13.17 -54.03
N ALA A 7 17.24 -14.19 -53.44
CA ALA A 7 16.11 -14.06 -52.52
C ALA A 7 16.58 -13.43 -51.22
N ILE A 8 16.01 -12.26 -50.87
CA ILE A 8 16.21 -11.62 -49.58
C ILE A 8 15.33 -12.35 -48.58
N VAL A 9 15.97 -13.11 -47.69
CA VAL A 9 15.27 -13.69 -46.50
C VAL A 9 15.09 -12.59 -45.50
N LEU A 10 13.89 -12.05 -45.36
CA LEU A 10 13.53 -11.20 -44.22
C LEU A 10 13.46 -12.10 -42.97
N ALA A 11 14.44 -11.94 -42.08
CA ALA A 11 14.35 -12.48 -40.74
C ALA A 11 13.22 -11.76 -39.98
N ALA A 12 12.18 -12.48 -39.57
CA ALA A 12 11.15 -11.96 -38.69
C ALA A 12 11.79 -11.55 -37.36
N PRO A 13 11.44 -10.36 -36.80
CA PRO A 13 11.93 -9.99 -35.50
C PRO A 13 11.42 -11.02 -34.48
N GLY A 14 12.36 -11.72 -33.84
CA GLY A 14 12.05 -12.63 -32.75
C GLY A 14 11.23 -11.90 -31.69
N ALA A 15 10.11 -12.47 -31.29
CA ALA A 15 9.35 -11.99 -30.15
C ALA A 15 10.28 -12.01 -28.92
N VAL A 16 10.75 -10.84 -28.51
CA VAL A 16 11.37 -10.68 -27.20
C VAL A 16 10.28 -11.03 -26.20
N CYS A 17 10.37 -12.22 -25.60
CA CYS A 17 9.60 -12.51 -24.39
C CYS A 17 9.97 -11.43 -23.37
N ALA A 18 9.11 -10.43 -23.23
CA ALA A 18 9.20 -9.49 -22.15
C ALA A 18 9.06 -10.33 -20.87
N GLN A 19 10.19 -10.65 -20.24
CA GLN A 19 10.18 -11.15 -18.87
C GLN A 19 9.43 -10.08 -18.08
N GLY A 20 8.20 -10.44 -17.65
CA GLY A 20 7.29 -9.47 -17.09
C GLY A 20 7.85 -8.91 -15.78
N TYR A 21 8.30 -7.66 -15.83
CA TYR A 21 8.45 -6.89 -14.61
C TYR A 21 7.12 -6.90 -13.86
N PRO A 22 7.15 -6.99 -12.51
CA PRO A 22 5.94 -6.90 -11.73
C PRO A 22 5.15 -5.67 -12.15
N PHE A 23 3.86 -5.87 -12.43
CA PHE A 23 2.99 -4.80 -12.92
C PHE A 23 2.87 -3.64 -11.93
N SER A 24 3.12 -3.92 -10.65
CA SER A 24 3.08 -3.00 -9.53
C SER A 24 4.48 -2.92 -8.92
N GLN A 25 5.17 -1.83 -9.18
CA GLN A 25 6.50 -1.62 -8.61
C GLN A 25 6.43 -1.47 -7.10
N ARG A 26 7.41 -2.00 -6.38
CA ARG A 26 7.50 -1.82 -4.93
C ARG A 26 8.12 -0.48 -4.60
N GLN A 27 7.63 0.12 -3.52
CA GLN A 27 8.18 1.31 -2.90
C GLN A 27 8.40 1.06 -1.42
N THR A 28 9.46 1.65 -0.88
CA THR A 28 9.66 1.79 0.55
C THR A 28 9.81 3.27 0.86
N ILE A 29 9.07 3.74 1.83
CA ILE A 29 9.17 5.08 2.37
C ILE A 29 9.49 5.00 3.86
N SER A 30 10.18 6.01 4.38
CA SER A 30 10.51 6.11 5.80
C SER A 30 10.28 7.54 6.26
N GLN A 31 9.67 7.70 7.43
CA GLN A 31 9.40 9.00 8.05
C GLN A 31 9.76 8.95 9.53
N ASN A 32 10.56 9.91 9.97
CA ASN A 32 10.83 10.11 11.38
C ASN A 32 9.75 11.00 12.01
N VAL A 33 9.23 10.57 13.14
CA VAL A 33 8.27 11.32 13.98
C VAL A 33 8.81 11.27 15.40
N ALA A 34 9.23 12.40 15.95
CA ALA A 34 10.07 12.45 17.17
C ALA A 34 11.30 11.54 17.03
N LEU A 35 11.48 10.56 17.91
CA LEU A 35 12.55 9.56 17.86
C LEU A 35 12.13 8.28 17.11
N THR A 36 10.88 8.18 16.70
CA THR A 36 10.34 7.00 16.06
C THR A 36 10.54 7.05 14.54
N THR A 37 11.06 5.98 13.96
CA THR A 37 11.08 5.77 12.51
C THR A 37 9.91 4.90 12.11
N VAL A 38 9.07 5.41 11.23
CA VAL A 38 7.99 4.65 10.58
C VAL A 38 8.43 4.29 9.17
N THR A 39 8.51 3.00 8.87
CA THR A 39 8.89 2.52 7.52
C THR A 39 7.73 1.74 6.90
N VAL A 40 7.36 2.08 5.68
CA VAL A 40 6.29 1.40 4.93
C VAL A 40 6.84 0.84 3.62
N SER A 41 6.63 -0.46 3.39
CA SER A 41 7.02 -1.15 2.15
C SER A 41 5.78 -1.77 1.50
N TYR A 42 5.50 -1.41 0.25
CA TYR A 42 4.27 -1.80 -0.44
C TYR A 42 4.44 -1.86 -1.96
N GLY A 43 3.61 -2.66 -2.63
CA GLY A 43 3.45 -2.62 -4.08
C GLY A 43 2.51 -1.50 -4.48
N ARG A 44 2.73 -0.87 -5.64
CA ARG A 44 1.97 0.30 -6.12
C ARG A 44 1.10 -0.07 -7.32
N PRO A 45 -0.13 -0.57 -7.11
CA PRO A 45 -1.03 -0.85 -8.23
C PRO A 45 -1.49 0.44 -8.91
N VAL A 46 -1.74 0.34 -10.23
CA VAL A 46 -2.23 1.43 -11.08
C VAL A 46 -3.71 1.20 -11.37
N ALA A 47 -4.54 2.21 -11.25
CA ALA A 47 -6.00 2.10 -11.45
C ALA A 47 -6.37 1.74 -12.89
N ARG A 48 -5.73 2.31 -13.89
CA ARG A 48 -5.97 2.08 -15.34
C ARG A 48 -7.41 2.30 -15.74
N GLY A 49 -8.00 3.39 -15.26
CA GLY A 49 -9.39 3.73 -15.54
C GLY A 49 -10.43 2.76 -14.96
N ARG A 50 -10.03 1.78 -14.13
CA ARG A 50 -10.97 0.85 -13.50
C ARG A 50 -11.67 1.52 -12.33
N PRO A 51 -12.96 1.31 -12.14
CA PRO A 51 -13.63 1.67 -10.91
C PRO A 51 -12.98 0.90 -9.74
N LEU A 52 -12.52 1.63 -8.73
CA LEU A 52 -11.77 1.05 -7.62
C LEU A 52 -12.72 0.47 -6.57
N TRP A 53 -13.51 1.32 -5.96
CA TRP A 53 -14.29 0.97 -4.78
C TRP A 53 -15.62 0.32 -5.16
N GLY A 54 -15.96 -0.77 -4.49
CA GLY A 54 -17.13 -1.59 -4.80
C GLY A 54 -16.97 -2.53 -6.00
N GLN A 55 -15.87 -2.40 -6.77
CA GLN A 55 -15.58 -3.25 -7.92
C GLN A 55 -14.20 -3.91 -7.81
N LEU A 56 -13.10 -3.20 -8.13
CA LEU A 56 -11.75 -3.77 -8.00
C LEU A 56 -11.42 -4.12 -6.56
N VAL A 57 -11.84 -3.27 -5.62
CA VAL A 57 -11.79 -3.47 -4.18
C VAL A 57 -13.23 -3.53 -3.68
N PRO A 58 -13.77 -4.72 -3.40
CA PRO A 58 -15.17 -4.87 -2.96
C PRO A 58 -15.41 -4.17 -1.61
N TRP A 59 -16.61 -3.60 -1.45
CA TRP A 59 -17.05 -3.09 -0.17
C TRP A 59 -17.13 -4.21 0.89
N ASP A 60 -16.92 -3.85 2.14
CA ASP A 60 -16.99 -4.74 3.31
C ASP A 60 -16.04 -5.96 3.26
N SER A 61 -15.04 -5.92 2.38
CA SER A 61 -14.06 -6.98 2.23
C SER A 61 -12.68 -6.52 2.69
N VAL A 62 -11.94 -7.42 3.36
CA VAL A 62 -10.56 -7.12 3.77
C VAL A 62 -9.66 -7.03 2.55
N TRP A 63 -8.93 -5.94 2.45
CA TRP A 63 -7.99 -5.63 1.39
C TRP A 63 -6.70 -5.03 1.95
N HIS A 64 -5.53 -5.41 1.44
CA HIS A 64 -4.30 -4.69 1.76
C HIS A 64 -4.08 -3.57 0.74
N PRO A 65 -3.68 -2.35 1.18
CA PRO A 65 -3.45 -1.23 0.27
C PRO A 65 -2.13 -1.40 -0.47
N GLY A 66 -2.14 -2.26 -1.51
CA GLY A 66 -0.92 -2.60 -2.22
C GLY A 66 -1.12 -3.67 -3.29
N ALA A 67 -0.01 -4.30 -3.67
CA ALA A 67 0.05 -5.41 -4.61
C ALA A 67 1.15 -6.39 -4.21
N ASP A 68 1.01 -7.66 -4.62
CA ASP A 68 1.90 -8.77 -4.33
C ASP A 68 2.00 -9.07 -2.82
N SER A 69 3.16 -8.95 -2.21
CA SER A 69 3.28 -9.07 -0.75
C SER A 69 2.48 -7.99 -0.05
N ALA A 70 1.83 -8.32 1.06
CA ALA A 70 1.06 -7.38 1.84
C ALA A 70 1.89 -6.13 2.20
N THR A 71 1.21 -5.01 2.29
CA THR A 71 1.81 -3.76 2.74
C THR A 71 2.30 -3.93 4.16
N ARG A 72 3.60 -3.69 4.37
CA ARG A 72 4.25 -3.83 5.66
C ARG A 72 4.57 -2.47 6.24
N VAL A 73 4.24 -2.29 7.51
CA VAL A 73 4.58 -1.12 8.30
C VAL A 73 5.46 -1.55 9.47
N VAL A 74 6.54 -0.82 9.68
CA VAL A 74 7.49 -1.04 10.77
C VAL A 74 7.54 0.21 11.64
N PHE A 75 7.40 0.02 12.95
CA PHE A 75 7.61 1.05 13.97
C PHE A 75 8.78 0.60 14.86
N ASP A 76 9.83 1.39 14.94
CA ASP A 76 11.00 1.07 15.80
C ASP A 76 10.77 1.40 17.28
N HIS A 77 9.74 2.19 17.61
CA HIS A 77 9.30 2.51 18.98
C HIS A 77 7.77 2.35 19.09
N ASP A 78 7.27 2.30 20.33
CA ASP A 78 5.84 2.28 20.63
C ASP A 78 5.17 3.55 20.12
N VAL A 79 4.02 3.39 19.47
CA VAL A 79 3.23 4.50 18.90
C VAL A 79 1.78 4.44 19.36
N THR A 80 1.02 5.44 19.01
CA THR A 80 -0.45 5.36 18.98
C THR A 80 -0.95 5.50 17.55
N ILE A 81 -1.98 4.73 17.21
CA ILE A 81 -2.71 4.83 15.95
C ILE A 81 -4.14 5.22 16.28
N GLU A 82 -4.62 6.35 15.75
CA GLU A 82 -5.94 6.91 16.11
C GLU A 82 -6.14 6.97 17.64
N GLY A 83 -5.07 7.29 18.39
CA GLY A 83 -5.08 7.34 19.86
C GLY A 83 -4.95 5.99 20.57
N HIS A 84 -4.96 4.87 19.87
CA HIS A 84 -4.84 3.51 20.43
C HIS A 84 -3.38 3.04 20.41
N ALA A 85 -2.90 2.51 21.53
CA ALA A 85 -1.52 2.06 21.67
C ALA A 85 -1.20 0.89 20.73
N LEU A 86 -0.06 0.99 20.05
CA LEU A 86 0.53 -0.07 19.23
C LEU A 86 2.01 -0.19 19.58
N LYS A 87 2.47 -1.41 19.87
CA LYS A 87 3.86 -1.68 20.25
C LYS A 87 4.80 -1.50 19.05
N ALA A 88 6.07 -1.23 19.33
CA ALA A 88 7.13 -1.33 18.35
C ALA A 88 7.10 -2.72 17.69
N GLY A 89 7.35 -2.79 16.39
CA GLY A 89 7.30 -4.05 15.66
C GLY A 89 6.98 -3.89 14.18
N GLU A 90 6.80 -5.03 13.54
CA GLU A 90 6.44 -5.13 12.13
C GLU A 90 5.01 -5.65 11.99
N TYR A 91 4.25 -5.03 11.11
CA TYR A 91 2.84 -5.35 10.89
C TYR A 91 2.51 -5.37 9.41
N SER A 92 1.60 -6.23 8.99
CA SER A 92 0.91 -6.05 7.72
C SER A 92 -0.29 -5.12 7.92
N LEU A 93 -0.48 -4.20 6.95
CA LEU A 93 -1.57 -3.22 6.94
C LEU A 93 -2.70 -3.71 6.05
N TRP A 94 -3.92 -3.71 6.60
CA TRP A 94 -5.14 -4.08 5.90
C TRP A 94 -6.21 -3.04 6.12
N LEU A 95 -7.12 -2.93 5.16
CA LEU A 95 -8.27 -2.03 5.20
C LEU A 95 -9.55 -2.82 4.92
N VAL A 96 -10.65 -2.40 5.51
CA VAL A 96 -11.99 -2.82 5.09
C VAL A 96 -12.71 -1.56 4.61
N PRO A 97 -12.79 -1.35 3.28
CA PRO A 97 -13.54 -0.23 2.74
C PRO A 97 -15.04 -0.39 2.99
N HIS A 98 -15.71 0.67 3.38
CA HIS A 98 -17.15 0.72 3.53
C HIS A 98 -17.74 1.86 2.69
N GLU A 99 -18.90 1.67 2.14
CA GLU A 99 -19.51 2.66 1.25
C GLU A 99 -20.01 3.91 2.00
N GLN A 100 -20.61 3.72 3.18
CA GLN A 100 -21.35 4.80 3.88
C GLN A 100 -20.92 4.99 5.34
N ARG A 101 -19.81 4.39 5.76
CA ARG A 101 -19.27 4.52 7.11
C ARG A 101 -17.75 4.58 7.11
N PRO A 102 -17.10 4.96 8.22
CA PRO A 102 -15.66 4.90 8.34
C PRO A 102 -15.09 3.54 7.93
N TRP A 103 -13.91 3.55 7.31
CA TRP A 103 -13.20 2.33 6.93
C TRP A 103 -12.46 1.76 8.11
N THR A 104 -12.43 0.45 8.25
CA THR A 104 -11.64 -0.19 9.31
C THR A 104 -10.19 -0.35 8.83
N VAL A 105 -9.25 0.18 9.59
CA VAL A 105 -7.80 -0.01 9.42
C VAL A 105 -7.33 -1.09 10.38
N ILE A 106 -6.57 -2.06 9.88
CA ILE A 106 -6.13 -3.23 10.64
C ILE A 106 -4.61 -3.34 10.57
N PHE A 107 -3.98 -3.48 11.72
CA PHE A 107 -2.59 -3.87 11.85
C PHE A 107 -2.54 -5.32 12.33
N SER A 108 -1.95 -6.21 11.53
CA SER A 108 -1.82 -7.63 11.83
C SER A 108 -0.37 -7.98 12.13
N ARG A 109 -0.12 -8.81 13.14
CA ARG A 109 1.24 -9.29 13.50
C ARG A 109 1.84 -10.21 12.44
N ALA A 110 1.04 -10.76 11.54
CA ALA A 110 1.52 -11.53 10.40
C ALA A 110 2.13 -10.60 9.33
N ALA A 111 3.32 -10.04 9.62
CA ALA A 111 3.93 -8.98 8.83
C ALA A 111 4.43 -9.43 7.44
N HIS A 112 4.84 -10.69 7.30
CA HIS A 112 5.47 -11.25 6.09
C HIS A 112 4.53 -12.23 5.38
N VAL A 113 3.43 -11.71 4.85
CA VAL A 113 2.41 -12.50 4.14
C VAL A 113 2.18 -11.97 2.73
N PHE A 114 1.62 -12.83 1.89
CA PHE A 114 1.18 -12.44 0.55
C PHE A 114 -0.21 -11.77 0.64
N HIS A 115 -0.67 -11.15 -0.46
CA HIS A 115 -1.93 -10.40 -0.45
C HIS A 115 -3.18 -11.25 -0.19
N LYS A 116 -3.07 -12.55 -0.34
CA LYS A 116 -4.17 -13.52 -0.09
C LYS A 116 -3.59 -14.86 0.35
N PRO A 117 -4.26 -15.53 1.30
CA PRO A 117 -5.42 -15.04 2.05
C PRO A 117 -5.04 -14.01 3.11
N TYR A 118 -6.00 -13.21 3.57
CA TYR A 118 -5.85 -12.43 4.79
C TYR A 118 -5.58 -13.37 5.97
N PRO A 119 -4.60 -13.08 6.86
CA PRO A 119 -4.19 -14.00 7.93
C PRO A 119 -5.27 -14.38 8.93
N GLY A 120 -6.31 -13.57 9.02
CA GLY A 120 -7.42 -13.79 9.95
C GLY A 120 -7.36 -12.85 11.17
N SER A 121 -8.52 -12.66 11.80
CA SER A 121 -8.66 -11.74 12.93
C SER A 121 -7.90 -12.16 14.19
N SER A 122 -7.47 -13.41 14.29
CA SER A 122 -6.59 -13.88 15.37
C SER A 122 -5.20 -13.26 15.33
N GLU A 123 -4.77 -12.79 14.17
CA GLU A 123 -3.49 -12.12 13.97
C GLU A 123 -3.59 -10.59 14.10
N ASP A 124 -4.79 -10.04 14.22
CA ASP A 124 -4.98 -8.59 14.38
C ASP A 124 -4.54 -8.15 15.77
N VAL A 125 -3.70 -7.13 15.81
CA VAL A 125 -3.27 -6.50 17.05
C VAL A 125 -3.98 -5.17 17.29
N LEU A 126 -4.48 -4.55 16.21
CA LEU A 126 -5.23 -3.31 16.29
C LEU A 126 -6.22 -3.20 15.14
N ARG A 127 -7.44 -2.77 15.46
CA ARG A 127 -8.48 -2.38 14.50
C ARG A 127 -9.02 -1.02 14.91
N VAL A 128 -8.99 -0.06 14.02
CA VAL A 128 -9.50 1.30 14.25
C VAL A 128 -10.32 1.75 13.06
N ASP A 129 -11.30 2.60 13.29
CA ASP A 129 -12.11 3.17 12.23
C ASP A 129 -11.58 4.55 11.83
N VAL A 130 -11.43 4.76 10.53
CA VAL A 130 -10.90 5.98 9.93
C VAL A 130 -11.85 6.45 8.82
N SER A 131 -12.26 7.71 8.87
CA SER A 131 -13.09 8.28 7.80
C SER A 131 -12.25 8.59 6.57
N PRO A 132 -12.58 8.01 5.40
CA PRO A 132 -11.90 8.38 4.17
C PRO A 132 -12.28 9.80 3.77
N GLU A 133 -11.39 10.45 3.03
CA GLU A 133 -11.53 11.80 2.52
C GLU A 133 -11.53 11.83 1.00
N SER A 134 -12.23 12.79 0.41
CA SER A 134 -12.12 13.09 -1.02
C SER A 134 -10.77 13.77 -1.29
N ALA A 135 -10.08 13.33 -2.33
CA ALA A 135 -8.79 13.86 -2.74
C ALA A 135 -8.69 14.01 -4.25
N SER A 136 -7.68 14.73 -4.74
CA SER A 136 -7.35 14.77 -6.17
C SER A 136 -7.07 13.35 -6.68
N HIS A 137 -7.35 13.08 -7.96
CA HIS A 137 -7.17 11.75 -8.53
C HIS A 137 -5.70 11.29 -8.49
N MET A 138 -5.46 10.13 -7.89
CA MET A 138 -4.18 9.45 -7.82
C MET A 138 -4.26 8.13 -8.59
N GLU A 139 -3.66 8.09 -9.77
CA GLU A 139 -3.72 6.92 -10.66
C GLU A 139 -2.99 5.70 -10.09
N THR A 140 -1.83 5.92 -9.50
CA THR A 140 -1.01 4.88 -8.86
C THR A 140 -1.15 4.98 -7.36
N LEU A 141 -1.56 3.89 -6.68
CA LEU A 141 -1.65 3.87 -5.22
C LEU A 141 -0.37 4.43 -4.58
N ALA A 142 -0.55 5.36 -3.65
CA ALA A 142 0.52 5.95 -2.88
C ALA A 142 0.23 5.85 -1.39
N ILE A 143 1.29 5.62 -0.60
CA ILE A 143 1.29 5.83 0.84
C ILE A 143 2.27 6.97 1.09
N GLU A 144 1.87 7.97 1.85
CA GLU A 144 2.62 9.21 2.03
C GLU A 144 2.41 9.79 3.42
N PHE A 145 3.25 10.73 3.82
CA PHE A 145 3.15 11.46 5.08
C PHE A 145 2.93 12.95 4.80
N PRO A 146 1.70 13.39 4.50
CA PRO A 146 1.42 14.78 4.12
C PRO A 146 1.54 15.75 5.29
N VAL A 147 1.44 15.27 6.52
CA VAL A 147 1.57 16.06 7.74
C VAL A 147 2.53 15.35 8.68
N VAL A 148 3.58 16.07 9.10
CA VAL A 148 4.52 15.62 10.11
C VAL A 148 4.75 16.76 11.09
N LEU A 149 4.42 16.52 12.35
CA LEU A 149 4.61 17.42 13.48
C LEU A 149 5.67 16.83 14.41
N ARG A 150 5.94 17.51 15.53
CA ARG A 150 6.98 17.08 16.46
C ARG A 150 6.77 15.64 16.98
N GLU A 151 5.55 15.30 17.37
CA GLU A 151 5.20 14.01 18.00
C GLU A 151 4.02 13.32 17.31
N GLN A 152 3.66 13.78 16.13
CA GLN A 152 2.50 13.28 15.38
C GLN A 152 2.79 13.29 13.87
N ALA A 153 2.20 12.35 13.16
CA ALA A 153 2.16 12.35 11.71
C ALA A 153 0.83 11.80 11.21
N VAL A 154 0.52 12.12 9.97
CA VAL A 154 -0.56 11.47 9.24
C VAL A 154 0.07 10.59 8.16
N MET A 155 -0.09 9.28 8.27
CA MET A 155 0.17 8.34 7.19
C MET A 155 -1.09 8.24 6.34
N ARG A 156 -1.00 8.54 5.06
CA ARG A 156 -2.16 8.58 4.17
C ARG A 156 -2.05 7.52 3.08
N VAL A 157 -3.05 6.64 2.99
CA VAL A 157 -3.24 5.74 1.85
C VAL A 157 -4.09 6.46 0.83
N HIS A 158 -3.57 6.68 -0.38
CA HIS A 158 -4.25 7.46 -1.42
C HIS A 158 -4.35 6.67 -2.72
N TRP A 159 -5.56 6.45 -3.23
CA TRP A 159 -5.79 5.81 -4.53
C TRP A 159 -7.10 6.28 -5.17
N GLY A 160 -7.07 6.54 -6.47
CA GLY A 160 -8.19 7.21 -7.13
C GLY A 160 -8.43 8.59 -6.51
N SER A 161 -9.69 8.91 -6.25
CA SER A 161 -10.07 10.15 -5.58
C SER A 161 -10.37 9.97 -4.09
N THR A 162 -9.78 8.95 -3.46
CA THR A 162 -10.00 8.62 -2.06
C THR A 162 -8.68 8.57 -1.31
N ALA A 163 -8.63 9.23 -0.17
CA ALA A 163 -7.51 9.19 0.76
C ALA A 163 -7.99 8.70 2.13
N VAL A 164 -7.21 7.87 2.79
CA VAL A 164 -7.47 7.36 4.14
C VAL A 164 -6.36 7.88 5.06
N PRO A 165 -6.61 8.93 5.84
CA PRO A 165 -5.64 9.52 6.76
C PRO A 165 -5.57 8.70 8.05
N ILE A 166 -4.41 8.18 8.39
CA ILE A 166 -4.16 7.38 9.60
C ILE A 166 -3.26 8.22 10.52
N HIS A 167 -3.76 8.63 11.67
CA HIS A 167 -3.02 9.45 12.61
C HIS A 167 -2.08 8.59 13.46
N ILE A 168 -0.81 8.99 13.49
CA ILE A 168 0.26 8.35 14.27
C ILE A 168 0.71 9.33 15.33
N GLY A 169 0.66 8.92 16.60
CA GLY A 169 1.31 9.60 17.69
C GLY A 169 2.59 8.87 18.08
N ALA A 170 3.69 9.60 18.15
CA ALA A 170 5.00 9.08 18.55
C ALA A 170 5.57 9.98 19.66
N PRO A 171 5.28 9.70 20.93
CA PRO A 171 5.69 10.58 22.02
C PRO A 171 7.21 10.64 22.11
N TYR A 172 7.73 11.84 22.28
CA TYR A 172 9.16 12.07 22.55
C TYR A 172 9.50 11.56 23.97
N ARG A 173 10.19 10.43 24.03
CA ARG A 173 10.73 9.86 25.27
C ARG A 173 12.23 9.67 25.07
N PRO A 174 13.06 10.67 25.46
CA PRO A 174 14.50 10.47 25.46
C PRO A 174 14.84 9.44 26.53
N ASP A 175 15.73 8.51 26.21
CA ASP A 175 16.31 7.56 27.16
C ASP A 175 17.08 8.24 28.29
#